data_29093d25203921c04ae3594da0f3cd1e
#
_entry.id   29093d25203921c04ae3594da0f3cd1e
#
_cell.length_a   1.000
_cell.length_b   1.000
_cell.length_c   1.000
_cell.angle_alpha   90.00
_cell.angle_beta   90.00
_cell.angle_gamma   90.00
#
_symmetry.space_group_name_H-M   'P 1'
#
loop_
_entity.id
_entity.type
_entity.pdbx_description
1 polymer ?
#
loop_
_entity_poly.entity_id
_entity_poly.type
_entity_poly.pdbx_seq_one_letter_code
_entity_poly.pdbx_strand_id
1 'polypeptide(L)'
;MFGNFFLRSMSRQILIVPDKFKGTLTAAEAAEAIASGWAAAWPGDELEQLPMSDGGDGFGEVMAASLGIGERLFPGADAAGREREIPCWLNAECDQAVVETAQSNGLALLPSGRFHPFELDTFGVGQLLIQLGQAGVKTCIAGIGGSATNDAGFGMARALGWRFFDEDGQEIQQWIQLDKLAFITQPKPGAWPSVTVASDVTNPLLGPDGATRVYGPQKGMREEDFAKVDACFNRLAMITAETIGTDFAITPGAGAAGGLGYGLMAFAGADVQSGFEVFAESTSLESRIANADLVITAEGAIDEQTLMGKGTGQVAQLCERLAKPCVGLAGQLALGQAERESAANPFYQLAAVVPDLAIEQESMADAANCLERLAKRLAKDLPPS
;
A
#
# COMPACT_ATOMS: atom_id res chain seq x y z
N MET A 1 -5.03 -61.92 8.22
CA MET A 1 -5.84 -60.68 8.12
C MET A 1 -4.90 -59.53 8.56
N PHE A 2 -4.23 -58.91 7.63
CA PHE A 2 -3.44 -57.71 7.94
C PHE A 2 -4.35 -56.52 7.62
N GLY A 3 -4.78 -55.82 8.68
CA GLY A 3 -5.53 -54.62 8.55
C GLY A 3 -4.64 -53.51 7.96
N ASN A 4 -4.99 -53.04 6.76
CA ASN A 4 -4.46 -51.80 6.22
C ASN A 4 -4.92 -50.65 7.12
N PHE A 5 -4.07 -50.21 8.03
CA PHE A 5 -4.17 -48.88 8.61
C PHE A 5 -3.79 -47.90 7.51
N PHE A 6 -4.78 -47.42 6.78
CA PHE A 6 -4.67 -46.15 6.07
C PHE A 6 -4.51 -45.09 7.16
N LEU A 7 -3.28 -44.69 7.40
CA LEU A 7 -3.00 -43.38 8.00
C LEU A 7 -3.67 -42.34 7.06
N ARG A 8 -4.86 -41.86 7.45
CA ARG A 8 -5.38 -40.63 6.88
C ARG A 8 -4.32 -39.57 7.17
N SER A 9 -3.54 -39.22 6.17
CA SER A 9 -2.83 -37.95 6.17
C SER A 9 -3.86 -36.88 6.51
N MET A 10 -3.74 -36.25 7.68
CA MET A 10 -4.61 -35.14 8.01
C MET A 10 -4.31 -34.05 6.99
N SER A 11 -5.33 -33.53 6.31
CA SER A 11 -5.23 -32.38 5.42
C SER A 11 -4.63 -31.21 6.20
N ARG A 12 -3.54 -30.62 5.67
CA ARG A 12 -2.93 -29.42 6.28
C ARG A 12 -3.67 -28.19 5.84
N GLN A 13 -3.73 -27.21 6.73
CA GLN A 13 -4.21 -25.85 6.45
C GLN A 13 -3.02 -25.00 6.05
N ILE A 14 -2.92 -24.63 4.77
CA ILE A 14 -1.83 -23.83 4.23
C ILE A 14 -2.35 -22.41 3.95
N LEU A 15 -1.80 -21.42 4.61
CA LEU A 15 -2.11 -20.01 4.37
C LEU A 15 -1.04 -19.38 3.47
N ILE A 16 -1.46 -18.81 2.34
CA ILE A 16 -0.60 -18.23 1.30
C ILE A 16 -0.80 -16.72 1.30
N VAL A 17 0.22 -15.96 1.75
CA VAL A 17 0.17 -14.50 1.97
C VAL A 17 1.30 -13.80 1.18
N PRO A 18 1.26 -13.77 -0.14
CA PRO A 18 2.32 -13.12 -0.93
C PRO A 18 2.06 -11.63 -1.09
N ASP A 19 3.14 -10.87 -1.23
CA ASP A 19 3.14 -9.53 -1.81
C ASP A 19 3.33 -9.62 -3.34
N LYS A 20 3.17 -8.49 -4.04
CA LYS A 20 3.42 -8.37 -5.47
C LYS A 20 4.89 -8.56 -5.82
N PHE A 21 5.14 -9.11 -6.99
CA PHE A 21 6.48 -9.17 -7.59
C PHE A 21 6.63 -7.99 -8.55
N LYS A 22 7.24 -6.92 -8.08
CA LYS A 22 7.30 -5.65 -8.77
C LYS A 22 7.72 -5.80 -10.24
N GLY A 23 6.84 -5.38 -11.14
CA GLY A 23 7.06 -5.42 -12.60
C GLY A 23 6.78 -6.78 -13.27
N THR A 24 6.33 -7.82 -12.51
CA THR A 24 6.05 -9.16 -13.08
C THR A 24 4.72 -9.77 -12.66
N LEU A 25 4.41 -9.84 -11.35
CA LEU A 25 3.17 -10.44 -10.85
C LEU A 25 2.47 -9.52 -9.86
N THR A 26 1.16 -9.47 -9.92
CA THR A 26 0.32 -8.99 -8.83
C THR A 26 0.39 -9.97 -7.65
N ALA A 27 0.00 -9.53 -6.45
CA ALA A 27 -0.07 -10.40 -5.29
C ALA A 27 -1.06 -11.57 -5.50
N ALA A 28 -2.16 -11.34 -6.23
CA ALA A 28 -3.13 -12.37 -6.56
C ALA A 28 -2.57 -13.42 -7.52
N GLU A 29 -1.87 -13.01 -8.59
CA GLU A 29 -1.20 -13.94 -9.51
C GLU A 29 -0.10 -14.75 -8.81
N ALA A 30 0.63 -14.13 -7.88
CA ALA A 30 1.62 -14.84 -7.06
C ALA A 30 0.95 -15.87 -6.14
N ALA A 31 -0.17 -15.54 -5.50
CA ALA A 31 -0.93 -16.48 -4.67
C ALA A 31 -1.41 -17.67 -5.47
N GLU A 32 -1.98 -17.45 -6.66
CA GLU A 32 -2.46 -18.51 -7.55
C GLU A 32 -1.33 -19.43 -8.02
N ALA A 33 -0.19 -18.87 -8.42
CA ALA A 33 0.98 -19.64 -8.83
C ALA A 33 1.50 -20.54 -7.70
N ILE A 34 1.59 -20.00 -6.47
CA ILE A 34 2.00 -20.76 -5.28
C ILE A 34 0.99 -21.87 -4.99
N ALA A 35 -0.31 -21.54 -4.99
CA ALA A 35 -1.37 -22.51 -4.72
C ALA A 35 -1.38 -23.66 -5.75
N SER A 36 -1.25 -23.36 -7.04
CA SER A 36 -1.16 -24.34 -8.11
C SER A 36 0.03 -25.28 -7.93
N GLY A 37 1.21 -24.71 -7.65
CA GLY A 37 2.43 -25.48 -7.42
C GLY A 37 2.34 -26.39 -6.19
N TRP A 38 1.76 -25.89 -5.09
CA TRP A 38 1.54 -26.68 -3.88
C TRP A 38 0.55 -27.81 -4.08
N ALA A 39 -0.63 -27.51 -4.65
CA ALA A 39 -1.67 -28.50 -4.92
C ALA A 39 -1.19 -29.62 -5.85
N ALA A 40 -0.29 -29.33 -6.78
CA ALA A 40 0.32 -30.34 -7.66
C ALA A 40 1.26 -31.31 -6.93
N ALA A 41 1.71 -30.99 -5.71
CA ALA A 41 2.51 -31.87 -4.84
C ALA A 41 1.64 -32.52 -3.75
N TRP A 42 0.74 -31.76 -3.14
CA TRP A 42 -0.11 -32.18 -2.02
C TRP A 42 -1.59 -31.83 -2.29
N PRO A 43 -2.28 -32.59 -3.16
CA PRO A 43 -3.66 -32.28 -3.56
C PRO A 43 -4.71 -32.44 -2.44
N GLY A 44 -4.30 -32.98 -1.29
CA GLY A 44 -5.18 -33.15 -0.12
C GLY A 44 -5.11 -31.99 0.87
N ASP A 45 -4.17 -31.06 0.73
CA ASP A 45 -4.06 -29.89 1.62
C ASP A 45 -5.13 -28.84 1.27
N GLU A 46 -5.61 -28.15 2.30
CA GLU A 46 -6.54 -27.02 2.14
C GLU A 46 -5.74 -25.73 2.03
N LEU A 47 -5.94 -25.01 0.93
CA LEU A 47 -5.19 -23.81 0.60
C LEU A 47 -6.06 -22.58 0.77
N GLU A 48 -5.64 -21.66 1.63
CA GLU A 48 -6.22 -20.32 1.76
C GLU A 48 -5.29 -19.30 1.15
N GLN A 49 -5.77 -18.56 0.15
CA GLN A 49 -5.02 -17.50 -0.52
C GLN A 49 -5.44 -16.15 0.06
N LEU A 50 -4.47 -15.41 0.57
CA LEU A 50 -4.66 -14.08 1.15
C LEU A 50 -3.58 -13.13 0.62
N PRO A 51 -3.69 -12.64 -0.64
CA PRO A 51 -2.76 -11.67 -1.20
C PRO A 51 -2.65 -10.44 -0.30
N MET A 52 -1.43 -9.93 -0.06
CA MET A 52 -1.21 -8.76 0.79
C MET A 52 -0.87 -7.50 -0.01
N SER A 53 -1.07 -6.35 0.63
CA SER A 53 -0.62 -5.05 0.14
C SER A 53 -0.31 -4.12 1.31
N ASP A 54 0.73 -3.33 1.15
CA ASP A 54 1.26 -2.34 2.11
C ASP A 54 0.72 -0.91 1.92
N GLY A 55 -0.37 -0.74 1.16
CA GLY A 55 -0.92 0.58 0.80
C GLY A 55 -0.41 1.13 -0.52
N GLY A 56 0.41 0.36 -1.25
CA GLY A 56 0.95 0.70 -2.58
C GLY A 56 -0.02 0.40 -3.73
N ASP A 57 0.52 0.38 -4.96
CA ASP A 57 -0.25 0.10 -6.18
C ASP A 57 -0.96 -1.26 -6.10
N GLY A 58 -2.25 -1.28 -6.44
CA GLY A 58 -3.11 -2.47 -6.36
C GLY A 58 -3.73 -2.71 -4.97
N PHE A 59 -3.52 -1.78 -4.03
CA PHE A 59 -4.07 -1.88 -2.68
C PHE A 59 -5.59 -2.09 -2.66
N GLY A 60 -6.32 -1.33 -3.48
CA GLY A 60 -7.78 -1.38 -3.53
C GLY A 60 -8.30 -2.77 -3.90
N GLU A 61 -7.77 -3.36 -4.96
CA GLU A 61 -8.17 -4.69 -5.44
C GLU A 61 -7.81 -5.80 -4.44
N VAL A 62 -6.60 -5.73 -3.87
CA VAL A 62 -6.13 -6.71 -2.87
C VAL A 62 -7.01 -6.69 -1.63
N MET A 63 -7.25 -5.50 -1.07
CA MET A 63 -8.12 -5.35 0.10
C MET A 63 -9.56 -5.77 -0.20
N ALA A 64 -10.08 -5.41 -1.38
CA ALA A 64 -11.43 -5.78 -1.79
C ALA A 64 -11.62 -7.30 -1.89
N ALA A 65 -10.67 -8.00 -2.51
CA ALA A 65 -10.68 -9.46 -2.60
C ALA A 65 -10.63 -10.11 -1.21
N SER A 66 -9.75 -9.61 -0.33
CA SER A 66 -9.57 -10.13 1.02
C SER A 66 -10.76 -9.88 1.94
N LEU A 67 -11.48 -8.77 1.73
CA LEU A 67 -12.66 -8.38 2.53
C LEU A 67 -13.99 -8.85 1.90
N GLY A 68 -13.97 -9.36 0.66
CA GLY A 68 -15.18 -9.77 -0.06
C GLY A 68 -16.12 -8.60 -0.37
N ILE A 69 -15.56 -7.42 -0.65
CA ILE A 69 -16.32 -6.19 -0.95
C ILE A 69 -16.32 -5.89 -2.45
N GLY A 70 -17.36 -5.17 -2.91
CA GLY A 70 -17.62 -4.95 -4.33
C GLY A 70 -17.12 -3.61 -4.86
N GLU A 71 -16.70 -3.59 -6.13
CA GLU A 71 -16.33 -2.38 -6.83
C GLU A 71 -17.55 -1.52 -7.14
N ARG A 72 -17.38 -0.20 -7.01
CA ARG A 72 -18.32 0.83 -7.43
C ARG A 72 -17.57 2.00 -8.04
N LEU A 73 -18.06 2.52 -9.16
CA LEU A 73 -17.48 3.67 -9.84
C LEU A 73 -18.09 4.98 -9.35
N PHE A 74 -17.24 5.98 -9.14
CA PHE A 74 -17.63 7.34 -8.76
C PHE A 74 -17.09 8.34 -9.78
N PRO A 75 -17.91 9.30 -10.25
CA PRO A 75 -17.43 10.35 -11.14
C PRO A 75 -16.43 11.25 -10.38
N GLY A 76 -15.34 11.64 -11.02
CA GLY A 76 -14.32 12.49 -10.41
C GLY A 76 -13.35 13.04 -11.43
N ALA A 77 -12.17 13.45 -10.95
CA ALA A 77 -11.12 13.97 -11.79
C ALA A 77 -9.78 13.30 -11.47
N ASP A 78 -8.89 13.26 -12.47
CA ASP A 78 -7.50 12.90 -12.23
C ASP A 78 -6.68 14.10 -11.73
N ALA A 79 -5.38 13.89 -11.48
CA ALA A 79 -4.48 14.92 -10.97
C ALA A 79 -4.36 16.15 -11.87
N ALA A 80 -4.64 16.03 -13.16
CA ALA A 80 -4.65 17.13 -14.14
C ALA A 80 -6.04 17.73 -14.35
N GLY A 81 -7.03 17.40 -13.51
CA GLY A 81 -8.39 17.90 -13.59
C GLY A 81 -9.23 17.30 -14.73
N ARG A 82 -8.79 16.18 -15.34
CA ARG A 82 -9.56 15.53 -16.41
C ARG A 82 -10.60 14.61 -15.79
N GLU A 83 -11.84 14.71 -16.28
CA GLU A 83 -12.96 13.88 -15.83
C GLU A 83 -12.69 12.39 -16.06
N ARG A 84 -13.03 11.56 -15.05
CA ARG A 84 -12.96 10.10 -15.12
C ARG A 84 -13.87 9.43 -14.10
N GLU A 85 -14.16 8.16 -14.31
CA GLU A 85 -14.74 7.29 -13.31
C GLU A 85 -13.61 6.74 -12.42
N ILE A 86 -13.81 6.80 -11.10
CA ILE A 86 -12.84 6.37 -10.09
C ILE A 86 -13.39 5.12 -9.40
N PRO A 87 -12.75 3.96 -9.50
CA PRO A 87 -13.15 2.76 -8.79
C PRO A 87 -12.88 2.89 -7.29
N CYS A 88 -13.85 2.45 -6.50
CA CYS A 88 -13.77 2.28 -5.06
C CYS A 88 -14.48 0.99 -4.68
N TRP A 89 -14.12 0.40 -3.57
CA TRP A 89 -14.71 -0.86 -3.12
C TRP A 89 -15.50 -0.63 -1.84
N LEU A 90 -16.74 -1.08 -1.82
CA LEU A 90 -17.68 -0.86 -0.71
C LEU A 90 -18.22 -2.19 -0.20
N ASN A 91 -18.45 -2.27 1.13
CA ASN A 91 -19.20 -3.38 1.71
C ASN A 91 -20.69 -3.33 1.31
N ALA A 92 -21.43 -4.41 1.59
CA ALA A 92 -22.82 -4.53 1.18
C ALA A 92 -23.74 -3.46 1.80
N GLU A 93 -23.42 -3.03 3.01
CA GLU A 93 -24.13 -1.96 3.74
C GLU A 93 -23.78 -0.56 3.25
N CYS A 94 -22.76 -0.43 2.41
CA CYS A 94 -22.20 0.83 1.90
C CYS A 94 -21.77 1.81 3.01
N ASP A 95 -21.36 1.32 4.17
CA ASP A 95 -20.87 2.15 5.27
C ASP A 95 -19.36 2.07 5.47
N GLN A 96 -18.68 1.13 4.79
CA GLN A 96 -17.23 1.02 4.71
C GLN A 96 -16.75 1.05 3.27
N ALA A 97 -15.66 1.75 3.02
CA ALA A 97 -15.02 1.82 1.72
C ALA A 97 -13.52 1.55 1.81
N VAL A 98 -12.98 0.96 0.75
CA VAL A 98 -11.55 0.93 0.45
C VAL A 98 -11.31 1.81 -0.77
N VAL A 99 -10.30 2.66 -0.71
CA VAL A 99 -9.91 3.59 -1.76
C VAL A 99 -8.42 3.43 -2.04
N GLU A 100 -8.07 3.37 -3.30
CA GLU A 100 -6.71 3.58 -3.78
C GLU A 100 -6.66 4.97 -4.42
N THR A 101 -5.98 5.93 -3.77
CA THR A 101 -6.00 7.32 -4.27
C THR A 101 -5.34 7.44 -5.64
N ALA A 102 -4.43 6.53 -6.00
CA ALA A 102 -3.82 6.47 -7.32
C ALA A 102 -4.84 6.25 -8.45
N GLN A 103 -6.03 5.77 -8.16
CA GLN A 103 -7.14 5.71 -9.12
C GLN A 103 -7.67 7.11 -9.49
N SER A 104 -7.36 8.14 -8.70
CA SER A 104 -7.61 9.56 -8.99
C SER A 104 -6.31 10.30 -9.30
N ASN A 105 -5.32 10.29 -8.40
CA ASN A 105 -4.13 11.11 -8.53
C ASN A 105 -2.86 10.33 -8.95
N GLY A 106 -3.01 9.15 -9.56
CA GLY A 106 -1.90 8.26 -9.88
C GLY A 106 -1.02 8.73 -11.05
N LEU A 107 0.28 8.42 -10.94
CA LEU A 107 1.26 8.73 -11.98
C LEU A 107 1.02 7.92 -13.26
N ALA A 108 0.58 6.68 -13.12
CA ALA A 108 0.28 5.79 -14.24
C ALA A 108 -0.91 6.26 -15.11
N LEU A 109 -1.76 7.15 -14.59
CA LEU A 109 -2.89 7.71 -15.33
C LEU A 109 -2.47 8.82 -16.30
N LEU A 110 -1.28 9.37 -16.12
CA LEU A 110 -0.82 10.54 -16.86
C LEU A 110 0.11 10.12 -18.00
N PRO A 111 -0.01 10.78 -19.18
CA PRO A 111 0.98 10.62 -20.23
C PRO A 111 2.35 11.09 -19.74
N SER A 112 3.36 10.24 -19.90
CA SER A 112 4.71 10.51 -19.43
C SER A 112 5.24 11.86 -19.95
N GLY A 113 5.79 12.69 -19.05
CA GLY A 113 6.44 13.96 -19.35
C GLY A 113 5.52 15.05 -19.89
N ARG A 114 4.19 14.87 -19.85
CA ARG A 114 3.25 15.87 -20.39
C ARG A 114 2.95 17.01 -19.41
N PHE A 115 2.91 16.72 -18.12
CA PHE A 115 2.54 17.70 -17.09
C PHE A 115 3.72 17.96 -16.17
N HIS A 116 3.94 19.22 -15.83
CA HIS A 116 4.84 19.58 -14.74
C HIS A 116 4.12 19.31 -13.40
N PRO A 117 4.81 18.87 -12.33
CA PRO A 117 4.20 18.66 -11.01
C PRO A 117 3.41 19.87 -10.48
N PHE A 118 3.76 21.08 -10.88
CA PHE A 118 3.05 22.33 -10.50
C PHE A 118 1.63 22.44 -11.06
N GLU A 119 1.33 21.68 -12.11
CA GLU A 119 0.02 21.65 -12.77
C GLU A 119 -0.91 20.58 -12.22
N LEU A 120 -0.40 19.74 -11.30
CA LEU A 120 -1.12 18.58 -10.74
C LEU A 120 -1.51 18.88 -9.30
N ASP A 121 -2.71 18.44 -8.92
CA ASP A 121 -3.20 18.52 -7.55
C ASP A 121 -4.06 17.31 -7.14
N THR A 122 -4.44 17.28 -5.87
CA THR A 122 -5.23 16.20 -5.26
C THR A 122 -6.73 16.50 -5.21
N PHE A 123 -7.24 17.45 -6.00
CA PHE A 123 -8.66 17.86 -5.94
C PHE A 123 -9.63 16.70 -6.13
N GLY A 124 -9.34 15.79 -7.08
CA GLY A 124 -10.15 14.60 -7.32
C GLY A 124 -10.26 13.66 -6.12
N VAL A 125 -9.22 13.57 -5.29
CA VAL A 125 -9.25 12.78 -4.05
C VAL A 125 -10.29 13.36 -3.07
N GLY A 126 -10.31 14.68 -2.90
CA GLY A 126 -11.30 15.35 -2.04
C GLY A 126 -12.73 15.23 -2.56
N GLN A 127 -12.91 15.33 -3.89
CA GLN A 127 -14.23 15.08 -4.51
C GLN A 127 -14.73 13.66 -4.19
N LEU A 128 -13.84 12.66 -4.29
CA LEU A 128 -14.18 11.28 -3.98
C LEU A 128 -14.61 11.12 -2.52
N LEU A 129 -13.86 11.68 -1.56
CA LEU A 129 -14.22 11.62 -0.14
C LEU A 129 -15.60 12.23 0.14
N ILE A 130 -15.96 13.37 -0.48
CA ILE A 130 -17.28 13.97 -0.37
C ILE A 130 -18.36 13.02 -0.92
N GLN A 131 -18.14 12.42 -2.07
CA GLN A 131 -19.12 11.50 -2.67
C GLN A 131 -19.32 10.23 -1.86
N LEU A 132 -18.26 9.69 -1.27
CA LEU A 132 -18.35 8.56 -0.33
C LEU A 132 -19.21 8.91 0.89
N GLY A 133 -19.01 10.10 1.48
CA GLY A 133 -19.86 10.57 2.57
C GLY A 133 -21.32 10.74 2.16
N GLN A 134 -21.59 11.30 0.96
CA GLN A 134 -22.94 11.41 0.39
C GLN A 134 -23.58 10.04 0.10
N ALA A 135 -22.79 9.03 -0.23
CA ALA A 135 -23.23 7.66 -0.40
C ALA A 135 -23.52 6.92 0.92
N GLY A 136 -23.23 7.55 2.06
CA GLY A 136 -23.48 6.98 3.40
C GLY A 136 -22.28 6.26 4.03
N VAL A 137 -21.11 6.29 3.38
CA VAL A 137 -19.88 5.69 3.90
C VAL A 137 -19.47 6.41 5.19
N LYS A 138 -19.20 5.64 6.24
CA LYS A 138 -18.78 6.14 7.56
C LYS A 138 -17.28 6.04 7.77
N THR A 139 -16.68 4.95 7.25
CA THR A 139 -15.24 4.66 7.40
C THR A 139 -14.62 4.35 6.03
N CYS A 140 -13.41 4.84 5.81
CA CYS A 140 -12.67 4.67 4.58
C CYS A 140 -11.23 4.26 4.89
N ILE A 141 -10.76 3.17 4.31
CA ILE A 141 -9.35 2.79 4.30
C ILE A 141 -8.76 3.27 2.98
N ALA A 142 -7.72 4.10 3.04
CA ALA A 142 -7.12 4.73 1.87
C ALA A 142 -5.65 4.32 1.71
N GLY A 143 -5.33 3.60 0.63
CA GLY A 143 -3.96 3.44 0.15
C GLY A 143 -3.55 4.68 -0.67
N ILE A 144 -2.37 5.25 -0.38
CA ILE A 144 -1.93 6.51 -1.01
C ILE A 144 -0.69 6.37 -1.89
N GLY A 145 -0.21 5.14 -2.14
CA GLY A 145 0.90 4.86 -3.04
C GLY A 145 0.60 5.25 -4.51
N GLY A 146 1.63 5.27 -5.35
CA GLY A 146 1.49 5.49 -6.80
C GLY A 146 1.14 6.92 -7.25
N SER A 147 1.14 7.93 -6.36
CA SER A 147 0.68 9.30 -6.66
C SER A 147 1.58 10.07 -7.63
N ALA A 148 0.96 10.93 -8.47
CA ALA A 148 1.64 11.91 -9.34
C ALA A 148 1.79 13.29 -8.68
N THR A 149 0.98 13.59 -7.66
CA THR A 149 0.82 14.91 -7.07
C THR A 149 1.90 15.23 -6.03
N ASN A 150 2.17 16.52 -5.84
CA ASN A 150 3.12 17.01 -4.83
C ASN A 150 2.65 18.36 -4.28
N ASP A 151 1.39 18.40 -3.83
CA ASP A 151 0.66 19.59 -3.42
C ASP A 151 0.33 19.64 -1.92
N ALA A 152 0.92 18.74 -1.12
CA ALA A 152 0.64 18.58 0.31
C ALA A 152 -0.87 18.42 0.63
N GLY A 153 -1.64 17.84 -0.30
CA GLY A 153 -3.09 17.67 -0.13
C GLY A 153 -3.91 18.95 -0.30
N PHE A 154 -3.33 20.02 -0.84
CA PHE A 154 -4.01 21.30 -1.04
C PHE A 154 -5.27 21.17 -1.91
N GLY A 155 -5.18 20.48 -3.06
CA GLY A 155 -6.35 20.26 -3.93
C GLY A 155 -7.46 19.53 -3.21
N MET A 156 -7.12 18.46 -2.50
CA MET A 156 -8.07 17.70 -1.67
C MET A 156 -8.74 18.60 -0.62
N ALA A 157 -7.96 19.38 0.11
CA ALA A 157 -8.49 20.30 1.12
C ALA A 157 -9.48 21.30 0.52
N ARG A 158 -9.17 21.86 -0.66
CA ARG A 158 -10.11 22.75 -1.38
C ARG A 158 -11.42 22.06 -1.74
N ALA A 159 -11.37 20.84 -2.23
CA ALA A 159 -12.55 20.05 -2.54
C ALA A 159 -13.39 19.76 -1.28
N LEU A 160 -12.74 19.55 -0.12
CA LEU A 160 -13.40 19.40 1.18
C LEU A 160 -13.99 20.72 1.72
N GLY A 161 -13.73 21.86 1.06
CA GLY A 161 -14.27 23.17 1.41
C GLY A 161 -13.35 24.06 2.25
N TRP A 162 -12.10 23.67 2.47
CA TRP A 162 -11.09 24.58 3.01
C TRP A 162 -10.77 25.68 2.00
N ARG A 163 -10.54 26.92 2.47
CA ARG A 163 -10.18 28.04 1.63
C ARG A 163 -8.90 28.68 2.13
N PHE A 164 -8.06 29.08 1.18
CA PHE A 164 -6.69 29.58 1.40
C PHE A 164 -6.57 30.99 0.84
N PHE A 165 -6.08 31.94 1.62
CA PHE A 165 -6.04 33.34 1.24
C PHE A 165 -4.67 33.97 1.45
N ASP A 166 -4.27 34.86 0.57
CA ASP A 166 -3.09 35.71 0.71
C ASP A 166 -3.36 36.92 1.63
N GLU A 167 -2.32 37.77 1.82
CA GLU A 167 -2.41 38.97 2.66
C GLU A 167 -3.43 40.01 2.15
N ASP A 168 -3.69 40.04 0.84
CA ASP A 168 -4.69 40.91 0.23
C ASP A 168 -6.11 40.34 0.30
N GLY A 169 -6.28 39.16 0.90
CA GLY A 169 -7.56 38.43 1.00
C GLY A 169 -7.99 37.79 -0.32
N GLN A 170 -7.06 37.64 -1.29
CA GLN A 170 -7.34 36.91 -2.52
C GLN A 170 -7.23 35.42 -2.28
N GLU A 171 -8.17 34.67 -2.81
CA GLU A 171 -8.18 33.20 -2.65
C GLU A 171 -7.13 32.56 -3.55
N ILE A 172 -6.24 31.78 -2.94
CA ILE A 172 -5.21 30.99 -3.62
C ILE A 172 -5.85 29.79 -4.30
N GLN A 173 -5.69 29.69 -5.62
CA GLN A 173 -6.27 28.63 -6.44
C GLN A 173 -5.27 27.57 -6.88
N GLN A 174 -3.97 27.84 -6.78
CA GLN A 174 -2.89 26.95 -7.18
C GLN A 174 -1.93 26.75 -6.01
N TRP A 175 -1.61 25.50 -5.68
CA TRP A 175 -0.75 25.16 -4.55
C TRP A 175 0.66 25.79 -4.62
N ILE A 176 1.18 26.04 -5.83
CA ILE A 176 2.48 26.67 -6.02
C ILE A 176 2.51 28.15 -5.58
N GLN A 177 1.38 28.73 -5.23
CA GLN A 177 1.23 30.08 -4.69
C GLN A 177 1.12 30.11 -3.16
N LEU A 178 1.21 28.97 -2.49
CA LEU A 178 1.08 28.84 -1.03
C LEU A 178 2.21 29.55 -0.26
N ASP A 179 3.30 29.92 -0.89
CA ASP A 179 4.32 30.80 -0.28
C ASP A 179 3.78 32.19 0.11
N LYS A 180 2.61 32.59 -0.47
CA LYS A 180 1.90 33.84 -0.14
C LYS A 180 0.75 33.63 0.84
N LEU A 181 0.52 32.40 1.33
CA LEU A 181 -0.60 32.09 2.21
C LEU A 181 -0.55 32.93 3.49
N ALA A 182 -1.62 33.64 3.81
CA ALA A 182 -1.75 34.44 5.02
C ALA A 182 -2.69 33.79 6.05
N PHE A 183 -3.83 33.28 5.61
CA PHE A 183 -4.79 32.59 6.50
C PHE A 183 -5.60 31.56 5.73
N ILE A 184 -6.17 30.62 6.49
CA ILE A 184 -7.08 29.58 5.98
C ILE A 184 -8.41 29.65 6.73
N THR A 185 -9.48 29.21 6.06
CA THR A 185 -10.80 29.03 6.69
C THR A 185 -11.24 27.60 6.62
N GLN A 186 -11.81 27.14 7.72
CA GLN A 186 -12.30 25.75 7.84
C GLN A 186 -13.68 25.59 7.19
N PRO A 187 -13.95 24.43 6.56
CA PRO A 187 -15.29 24.10 6.11
C PRO A 187 -16.23 23.86 7.31
N LYS A 188 -17.54 23.82 7.03
CA LYS A 188 -18.47 23.26 8.01
C LYS A 188 -18.12 21.79 8.27
N PRO A 189 -18.31 21.28 9.51
CA PRO A 189 -18.01 19.91 9.87
C PRO A 189 -18.54 18.90 8.84
N GLY A 190 -17.70 17.96 8.49
CA GLY A 190 -17.61 17.24 7.27
C GLY A 190 -18.74 16.30 6.87
N ALA A 191 -18.90 16.24 5.56
CA ALA A 191 -19.70 15.26 4.85
C ALA A 191 -18.82 14.15 4.23
N TRP A 192 -17.67 13.85 4.82
CA TRP A 192 -16.77 12.75 4.37
C TRP A 192 -16.56 11.71 5.49
N PRO A 193 -16.22 10.46 5.13
CA PRO A 193 -16.00 9.38 6.10
C PRO A 193 -14.80 9.66 7.01
N SER A 194 -14.73 8.99 8.14
CA SER A 194 -13.47 8.85 8.89
C SER A 194 -12.47 8.07 8.04
N VAL A 195 -11.25 8.59 7.86
CA VAL A 195 -10.24 8.03 6.96
C VAL A 195 -9.09 7.43 7.77
N THR A 196 -8.76 6.16 7.49
CA THR A 196 -7.51 5.52 7.90
C THR A 196 -6.61 5.41 6.67
N VAL A 197 -5.43 5.99 6.73
CA VAL A 197 -4.43 5.94 5.66
C VAL A 197 -3.50 4.77 5.90
N ALA A 198 -3.44 3.86 4.95
CA ALA A 198 -2.50 2.74 4.93
C ALA A 198 -1.21 3.17 4.22
N SER A 199 -0.09 3.30 4.97
CA SER A 199 1.20 3.71 4.41
C SER A 199 2.36 3.30 5.30
N ASP A 200 3.35 2.60 4.74
CA ASP A 200 4.61 2.24 5.42
C ASP A 200 5.71 3.30 5.25
N VAL A 201 5.36 4.43 4.61
CA VAL A 201 6.27 5.57 4.45
C VAL A 201 6.25 6.41 5.72
N THR A 202 7.44 6.69 6.28
CA THR A 202 7.61 7.47 7.51
C THR A 202 8.20 8.87 7.28
N ASN A 203 8.46 9.25 6.04
CA ASN A 203 9.04 10.54 5.70
C ASN A 203 8.16 11.70 6.19
N PRO A 204 8.77 12.77 6.77
CA PRO A 204 8.05 13.99 7.12
C PRO A 204 7.68 14.78 5.85
N LEU A 205 6.85 15.82 6.01
CA LEU A 205 6.52 16.74 4.90
C LEU A 205 7.76 17.51 4.43
N LEU A 206 8.57 17.99 5.36
CA LEU A 206 9.63 18.96 5.18
C LEU A 206 11.03 18.39 5.48
N GLY A 207 12.06 19.08 5.03
CA GLY A 207 13.44 18.76 5.33
C GLY A 207 14.12 17.87 4.29
N PRO A 208 15.37 17.40 4.57
CA PRO A 208 16.15 16.62 3.61
C PRO A 208 15.50 15.29 3.24
N ASP A 209 14.77 14.68 4.16
CA ASP A 209 14.03 13.43 3.98
C ASP A 209 12.54 13.68 3.69
N GLY A 210 12.16 14.92 3.38
CA GLY A 210 10.79 15.35 3.14
C GLY A 210 10.25 15.01 1.76
N ALA A 211 8.94 15.25 1.60
CA ALA A 211 8.18 14.92 0.38
C ALA A 211 8.83 15.44 -0.90
N THR A 212 9.30 16.70 -0.89
CA THR A 212 9.88 17.37 -2.05
C THR A 212 11.10 16.64 -2.60
N ARG A 213 12.04 16.29 -1.71
CA ARG A 213 13.34 15.73 -2.11
C ARG A 213 13.27 14.24 -2.40
N VAL A 214 12.50 13.51 -1.62
CA VAL A 214 12.43 12.04 -1.74
C VAL A 214 11.52 11.62 -2.89
N TYR A 215 10.37 12.27 -3.04
CA TYR A 215 9.35 11.83 -4.01
C TYR A 215 9.19 12.76 -5.22
N GLY A 216 9.67 14.01 -5.14
CA GLY A 216 9.57 14.98 -6.23
C GLY A 216 10.26 14.55 -7.53
N PRO A 217 11.51 14.06 -7.51
CA PRO A 217 12.23 13.68 -8.73
C PRO A 217 11.53 12.65 -9.59
N GLN A 218 11.01 11.57 -8.99
CA GLN A 218 10.29 10.51 -9.73
C GLN A 218 8.99 11.00 -10.37
N LYS A 219 8.45 12.15 -9.92
CA LYS A 219 7.25 12.80 -10.45
C LYS A 219 7.57 13.88 -11.49
N GLY A 220 8.86 14.07 -11.81
CA GLY A 220 9.34 15.05 -12.79
C GLY A 220 9.75 16.41 -12.21
N MET A 221 9.83 16.55 -10.89
CA MET A 221 10.33 17.75 -10.24
C MET A 221 11.85 17.84 -10.35
N ARG A 222 12.35 19.02 -10.64
CA ARG A 222 13.78 19.28 -10.76
C ARG A 222 14.33 19.92 -9.48
N GLU A 223 15.62 19.84 -9.27
CA GLU A 223 16.27 20.42 -8.10
C GLU A 223 16.04 21.95 -7.99
N GLU A 224 15.96 22.65 -9.14
CA GLU A 224 15.65 24.10 -9.21
C GLU A 224 14.25 24.44 -8.65
N ASP A 225 13.32 23.48 -8.63
CA ASP A 225 11.97 23.66 -8.13
C ASP A 225 11.87 23.53 -6.61
N PHE A 226 12.82 22.82 -5.98
CA PHE A 226 12.73 22.41 -4.58
C PHE A 226 12.58 23.59 -3.63
N ALA A 227 13.35 24.67 -3.84
CA ALA A 227 13.27 25.83 -2.97
C ALA A 227 11.88 26.48 -2.98
N LYS A 228 11.21 26.50 -4.13
CA LYS A 228 9.85 27.03 -4.27
C LYS A 228 8.83 26.14 -3.58
N VAL A 229 8.93 24.82 -3.77
CA VAL A 229 8.03 23.84 -3.13
C VAL A 229 8.20 23.86 -1.61
N ASP A 230 9.44 23.87 -1.12
CA ASP A 230 9.73 23.96 0.31
C ASP A 230 9.16 25.25 0.93
N ALA A 231 9.24 26.39 0.23
CA ALA A 231 8.63 27.64 0.70
C ALA A 231 7.10 27.52 0.79
N CYS A 232 6.44 26.90 -0.20
CA CYS A 232 5.01 26.64 -0.19
C CYS A 232 4.60 25.72 0.97
N PHE A 233 5.30 24.61 1.14
CA PHE A 233 4.98 23.63 2.17
C PHE A 233 5.27 24.13 3.59
N ASN A 234 6.37 24.86 3.80
CA ASN A 234 6.66 25.49 5.07
C ASN A 234 5.57 26.50 5.45
N ARG A 235 5.16 27.34 4.51
CA ARG A 235 4.12 28.32 4.76
C ARG A 235 2.77 27.69 5.05
N LEU A 236 2.39 26.67 4.25
CA LEU A 236 1.18 25.87 4.49
C LEU A 236 1.19 25.25 5.89
N ALA A 237 2.26 24.54 6.25
CA ALA A 237 2.38 23.86 7.53
C ALA A 237 2.25 24.83 8.72
N MET A 238 2.93 26.00 8.63
CA MET A 238 2.90 27.02 9.67
C MET A 238 1.48 27.57 9.87
N ILE A 239 0.82 28.05 8.81
CA ILE A 239 -0.51 28.63 8.89
C ILE A 239 -1.57 27.59 9.31
N THR A 240 -1.42 26.34 8.82
CA THR A 240 -2.30 25.27 9.20
C THR A 240 -2.16 24.94 10.69
N ALA A 241 -0.94 24.80 11.21
CA ALA A 241 -0.69 24.53 12.63
C ALA A 241 -1.25 25.64 13.53
N GLU A 242 -1.07 26.92 13.14
CA GLU A 242 -1.67 28.05 13.85
C GLU A 242 -3.22 27.99 13.88
N THR A 243 -3.85 27.51 12.79
CA THR A 243 -5.30 27.50 12.65
C THR A 243 -5.96 26.33 13.37
N ILE A 244 -5.36 25.11 13.26
CA ILE A 244 -5.96 23.89 13.83
C ILE A 244 -5.35 23.48 15.18
N GLY A 245 -4.25 24.14 15.60
CA GLY A 245 -3.59 23.90 16.89
C GLY A 245 -2.69 22.66 16.95
N THR A 246 -2.38 22.04 15.78
CA THR A 246 -1.55 20.82 15.70
C THR A 246 -0.62 20.91 14.48
N ASP A 247 0.66 20.61 14.69
CA ASP A 247 1.65 20.51 13.59
C ASP A 247 1.79 19.05 13.14
N PHE A 248 1.28 18.76 11.94
CA PHE A 248 1.40 17.46 11.31
C PHE A 248 2.62 17.33 10.38
N ALA A 249 3.37 18.42 10.13
CA ALA A 249 4.47 18.40 9.15
C ALA A 249 5.59 17.42 9.50
N ILE A 250 5.83 17.20 10.79
CA ILE A 250 6.85 16.29 11.32
C ILE A 250 6.32 14.89 11.64
N THR A 251 5.02 14.66 11.49
CA THR A 251 4.40 13.37 11.77
C THR A 251 4.90 12.32 10.75
N PRO A 252 5.28 11.11 11.18
CA PRO A 252 5.60 10.03 10.26
C PRO A 252 4.49 9.82 9.24
N GLY A 253 4.86 9.72 7.95
CA GLY A 253 3.89 9.60 6.86
C GLY A 253 3.37 10.91 6.28
N ALA A 254 3.68 12.06 6.88
CA ALA A 254 3.26 13.37 6.36
C ALA A 254 3.78 13.63 4.94
N GLY A 255 4.98 13.16 4.61
CA GLY A 255 5.58 13.29 3.29
C GLY A 255 5.05 12.29 2.25
N ALA A 256 4.33 11.27 2.68
CA ALA A 256 3.82 10.24 1.78
C ALA A 256 2.97 10.84 0.66
N ALA A 257 3.07 10.25 -0.54
CA ALA A 257 2.31 10.67 -1.71
C ALA A 257 2.45 12.17 -2.07
N GLY A 258 3.65 12.74 -1.86
CA GLY A 258 3.89 14.17 -2.15
C GLY A 258 3.20 15.11 -1.17
N GLY A 259 3.09 14.68 0.07
CA GLY A 259 2.45 15.40 1.16
C GLY A 259 0.94 15.17 1.27
N LEU A 260 0.34 14.27 0.47
CA LEU A 260 -1.06 13.91 0.64
C LEU A 260 -1.32 13.33 2.04
N GLY A 261 -0.36 12.58 2.62
CA GLY A 261 -0.44 12.11 3.99
C GLY A 261 -0.63 13.26 5.00
N TYR A 262 0.16 14.33 4.88
CA TYR A 262 -0.03 15.56 5.65
C TYR A 262 -1.44 16.15 5.45
N GLY A 263 -1.85 16.30 4.18
CA GLY A 263 -3.16 16.87 3.87
C GLY A 263 -4.33 16.07 4.44
N LEU A 264 -4.27 14.74 4.40
CA LEU A 264 -5.28 13.86 4.97
C LEU A 264 -5.36 14.01 6.50
N MET A 265 -4.24 14.07 7.19
CA MET A 265 -4.22 14.32 8.64
C MET A 265 -4.76 15.71 8.98
N ALA A 266 -4.24 16.76 8.33
CA ALA A 266 -4.52 18.14 8.68
C ALA A 266 -5.94 18.60 8.27
N PHE A 267 -6.42 18.18 7.10
CA PHE A 267 -7.64 18.72 6.50
C PHE A 267 -8.81 17.74 6.49
N ALA A 268 -8.55 16.44 6.52
CA ALA A 268 -9.60 15.42 6.59
C ALA A 268 -9.72 14.75 7.97
N GLY A 269 -8.77 14.98 8.89
CA GLY A 269 -8.75 14.37 10.21
C GLY A 269 -8.40 12.88 10.16
N ALA A 270 -7.63 12.46 9.16
CA ALA A 270 -7.27 11.07 8.96
C ALA A 270 -6.24 10.59 10.01
N ASP A 271 -6.31 9.31 10.34
CA ASP A 271 -5.28 8.56 11.05
C ASP A 271 -4.36 7.85 10.05
N VAL A 272 -3.04 7.93 10.26
CA VAL A 272 -2.05 7.25 9.41
C VAL A 272 -1.50 6.06 10.17
N GLN A 273 -1.67 4.88 9.59
CA GLN A 273 -1.23 3.60 10.15
C GLN A 273 -0.35 2.86 9.16
N SER A 274 0.47 1.92 9.66
CA SER A 274 1.23 1.02 8.82
C SER A 274 0.29 0.26 7.87
N GLY A 275 0.66 0.19 6.59
CA GLY A 275 -0.12 -0.53 5.60
C GLY A 275 -0.29 -2.01 5.95
N PHE A 276 0.75 -2.62 6.50
CA PHE A 276 0.68 -3.99 7.00
C PHE A 276 -0.27 -4.14 8.19
N GLU A 277 -0.23 -3.22 9.17
CA GLU A 277 -1.15 -3.28 10.33
C GLU A 277 -2.61 -3.17 9.87
N VAL A 278 -2.91 -2.21 8.98
CA VAL A 278 -4.24 -2.07 8.39
C VAL A 278 -4.68 -3.35 7.66
N PHE A 279 -3.80 -3.95 6.87
CA PHE A 279 -4.07 -5.22 6.19
C PHE A 279 -4.31 -6.33 7.21
N ALA A 280 -3.42 -6.51 8.18
CA ALA A 280 -3.47 -7.58 9.15
C ALA A 280 -4.73 -7.53 10.03
N GLU A 281 -5.12 -6.33 10.50
CA GLU A 281 -6.34 -6.13 11.28
C GLU A 281 -7.59 -6.37 10.43
N SER A 282 -7.67 -5.74 9.26
CA SER A 282 -8.84 -5.84 8.38
C SER A 282 -9.12 -7.27 7.92
N THR A 283 -8.07 -8.07 7.71
CA THR A 283 -8.18 -9.46 7.25
C THR A 283 -8.16 -10.49 8.36
N SER A 284 -8.02 -10.07 9.62
CA SER A 284 -7.84 -10.98 10.78
C SER A 284 -6.66 -11.93 10.59
N LEU A 285 -5.55 -11.42 10.03
CA LEU A 285 -4.37 -12.21 9.64
C LEU A 285 -3.82 -13.05 10.80
N GLU A 286 -3.75 -12.49 12.02
CA GLU A 286 -3.26 -13.19 13.21
C GLU A 286 -4.07 -14.46 13.50
N SER A 287 -5.40 -14.38 13.42
CA SER A 287 -6.28 -15.54 13.61
C SER A 287 -6.10 -16.59 12.51
N ARG A 288 -5.93 -16.17 11.26
CA ARG A 288 -5.69 -17.07 10.12
C ARG A 288 -4.35 -17.80 10.26
N ILE A 289 -3.28 -17.08 10.63
CA ILE A 289 -1.97 -17.68 10.93
C ILE A 289 -2.08 -18.69 12.09
N ALA A 290 -2.77 -18.33 13.17
CA ALA A 290 -2.94 -19.23 14.32
C ALA A 290 -3.64 -20.56 13.95
N ASN A 291 -4.54 -20.54 12.98
CA ASN A 291 -5.25 -21.71 12.48
C ASN A 291 -4.50 -22.49 11.39
N ALA A 292 -3.49 -21.91 10.76
CA ALA A 292 -2.70 -22.55 9.73
C ALA A 292 -1.68 -23.55 10.32
N ASP A 293 -1.38 -24.62 9.59
CA ASP A 293 -0.27 -25.53 9.89
C ASP A 293 1.05 -25.03 9.30
N LEU A 294 0.99 -24.28 8.20
CA LEU A 294 2.11 -23.64 7.53
C LEU A 294 1.63 -22.36 6.86
N VAL A 295 2.48 -21.35 6.94
CA VAL A 295 2.29 -20.08 6.19
C VAL A 295 3.34 -19.99 5.09
N ILE A 296 2.90 -19.61 3.90
CA ILE A 296 3.77 -19.33 2.76
C ILE A 296 3.61 -17.86 2.42
N THR A 297 4.69 -17.09 2.51
CA THR A 297 4.71 -15.72 2.03
C THR A 297 5.70 -15.56 0.88
N ALA A 298 5.54 -14.55 0.05
CA ALA A 298 6.40 -14.38 -1.11
C ALA A 298 6.50 -12.92 -1.56
N GLU A 299 7.63 -12.56 -2.16
CA GLU A 299 7.84 -11.26 -2.80
C GLU A 299 8.89 -11.32 -3.92
N GLY A 300 9.00 -10.26 -4.73
CA GLY A 300 9.95 -10.21 -5.84
C GLY A 300 11.42 -10.37 -5.42
N ALA A 301 11.82 -9.77 -4.31
CA ALA A 301 13.18 -9.91 -3.76
C ALA A 301 13.14 -9.91 -2.23
N ILE A 302 13.67 -10.95 -1.62
CA ILE A 302 13.90 -11.03 -0.16
C ILE A 302 15.33 -10.57 0.12
N ASP A 303 15.46 -9.51 0.91
CA ASP A 303 16.71 -8.86 1.28
C ASP A 303 16.80 -8.57 2.79
N GLU A 304 17.82 -7.82 3.21
CA GLU A 304 17.99 -7.42 4.61
C GLU A 304 16.81 -6.58 5.15
N GLN A 305 16.16 -5.79 4.31
CA GLN A 305 15.01 -4.99 4.73
C GLN A 305 13.81 -5.89 5.05
N THR A 306 13.62 -6.98 4.30
CA THR A 306 12.63 -8.00 4.62
C THR A 306 12.89 -8.61 6.00
N LEU A 307 14.13 -8.97 6.31
CA LEU A 307 14.49 -9.53 7.63
C LEU A 307 14.30 -8.50 8.76
N MET A 308 14.44 -7.20 8.47
CA MET A 308 14.17 -6.11 9.41
C MET A 308 12.68 -5.83 9.60
N GLY A 309 11.78 -6.60 8.99
CA GLY A 309 10.34 -6.49 9.14
C GLY A 309 9.70 -5.51 8.15
N LYS A 310 10.13 -5.50 6.89
CA LYS A 310 9.42 -4.87 5.79
C LYS A 310 8.76 -5.92 4.91
N GLY A 311 7.66 -5.56 4.27
CA GLY A 311 6.94 -6.44 3.37
C GLY A 311 6.59 -7.78 4.01
N THR A 312 6.96 -8.88 3.34
CA THR A 312 6.71 -10.25 3.78
C THR A 312 7.42 -10.65 5.08
N GLY A 313 8.46 -9.89 5.47
CA GLY A 313 9.14 -10.07 6.76
C GLY A 313 8.21 -9.85 7.96
N GLN A 314 7.22 -8.96 7.85
CA GLN A 314 6.22 -8.74 8.90
C GLN A 314 5.32 -9.96 9.09
N VAL A 315 4.97 -10.65 8.00
CA VAL A 315 4.23 -11.92 8.06
C VAL A 315 5.05 -12.98 8.79
N ALA A 316 6.35 -13.11 8.44
CA ALA A 316 7.23 -14.07 9.08
C ALA A 316 7.43 -13.79 10.58
N GLN A 317 7.62 -12.52 10.97
CA GLN A 317 7.71 -12.13 12.38
C GLN A 317 6.41 -12.41 13.16
N LEU A 318 5.25 -12.21 12.52
CA LEU A 318 3.96 -12.57 13.13
C LEU A 318 3.84 -14.08 13.31
N CYS A 319 4.27 -14.87 12.34
CA CYS A 319 4.32 -16.32 12.44
C CYS A 319 5.27 -16.80 13.57
N GLU A 320 6.45 -16.18 13.70
CA GLU A 320 7.40 -16.47 14.78
C GLU A 320 6.76 -16.22 16.16
N ARG A 321 6.09 -15.07 16.36
CA ARG A 321 5.37 -14.76 17.60
C ARG A 321 4.28 -15.79 17.95
N LEU A 322 3.64 -16.35 16.92
CA LEU A 322 2.57 -17.34 17.07
C LEU A 322 3.10 -18.79 17.06
N ALA A 323 4.42 -18.98 17.01
CA ALA A 323 5.09 -20.28 16.90
C ALA A 323 4.60 -21.14 15.71
N LYS A 324 4.34 -20.47 14.56
CA LYS A 324 3.93 -21.10 13.31
C LYS A 324 5.06 -21.10 12.29
N PRO A 325 5.29 -22.21 11.57
CA PRO A 325 6.31 -22.22 10.53
C PRO A 325 5.91 -21.29 9.37
N CYS A 326 6.85 -20.44 8.95
CA CYS A 326 6.68 -19.53 7.82
C CYS A 326 7.76 -19.78 6.77
N VAL A 327 7.37 -20.03 5.54
CA VAL A 327 8.26 -20.17 4.40
C VAL A 327 8.21 -18.93 3.54
N GLY A 328 9.39 -18.40 3.19
CA GLY A 328 9.54 -17.28 2.26
C GLY A 328 9.94 -17.76 0.87
N LEU A 329 9.15 -17.39 -0.15
CA LEU A 329 9.47 -17.59 -1.56
C LEU A 329 9.87 -16.26 -2.20
N ALA A 330 10.92 -16.25 -3.00
CA ALA A 330 11.39 -15.04 -3.66
C ALA A 330 11.58 -15.23 -5.15
N GLY A 331 11.38 -14.16 -5.93
CA GLY A 331 11.92 -14.10 -7.28
C GLY A 331 13.44 -14.13 -7.25
N GLN A 332 14.03 -13.33 -6.36
CA GLN A 332 15.47 -13.29 -6.10
C GLN A 332 15.75 -13.25 -4.60
N LEU A 333 16.75 -13.99 -4.15
CA LEU A 333 17.21 -13.95 -2.77
C LEU A 333 18.50 -13.14 -2.67
N ALA A 334 18.39 -11.93 -2.15
CA ALA A 334 19.50 -10.97 -2.00
C ALA A 334 20.07 -10.98 -0.57
N LEU A 335 20.21 -12.20 0.00
CA LEU A 335 20.77 -12.45 1.34
C LEU A 335 22.02 -13.31 1.24
N GLY A 336 23.04 -12.98 2.01
CA GLY A 336 24.20 -13.83 2.21
C GLY A 336 23.87 -15.08 3.03
N GLN A 337 24.83 -16.01 3.11
CA GLN A 337 24.62 -17.23 3.89
C GLN A 337 24.51 -16.95 5.40
N ALA A 338 25.22 -15.95 5.91
CA ALA A 338 25.19 -15.58 7.31
C ALA A 338 23.81 -15.04 7.75
N GLU A 339 23.16 -14.22 6.90
CA GLU A 339 21.84 -13.68 7.18
C GLU A 339 20.78 -14.78 7.14
N ARG A 340 20.88 -15.72 6.19
CA ARG A 340 19.95 -16.86 6.07
C ARG A 340 20.03 -17.81 7.25
N GLU A 341 21.22 -18.04 7.78
CA GLU A 341 21.49 -18.95 8.92
C GLU A 341 21.41 -18.24 10.28
N SER A 342 21.13 -16.94 10.28
CA SER A 342 21.03 -16.14 11.51
C SER A 342 19.86 -16.61 12.37
N ALA A 343 20.08 -16.65 13.68
CA ALA A 343 18.99 -16.88 14.65
C ALA A 343 17.94 -15.75 14.65
N ALA A 344 18.22 -14.60 14.04
CA ALA A 344 17.28 -13.51 13.86
C ALA A 344 16.45 -13.63 12.58
N ASN A 345 16.67 -14.65 11.75
CA ASN A 345 15.85 -14.91 10.58
C ASN A 345 14.49 -15.51 11.01
N PRO A 346 13.37 -14.81 10.77
CA PRO A 346 12.06 -15.29 11.21
C PRO A 346 11.47 -16.40 10.33
N PHE A 347 12.11 -16.68 9.18
CA PHE A 347 11.63 -17.70 8.26
C PHE A 347 12.12 -19.09 8.67
N TYR A 348 11.20 -20.06 8.67
CA TYR A 348 11.53 -21.47 8.82
C TYR A 348 12.39 -21.97 7.65
N GLN A 349 12.08 -21.51 6.43
CA GLN A 349 12.82 -21.82 5.22
C GLN A 349 12.65 -20.71 4.18
N LEU A 350 13.72 -20.44 3.42
CA LEU A 350 13.73 -19.53 2.28
C LEU A 350 14.08 -20.30 1.00
N ALA A 351 13.38 -19.98 -0.10
CA ALA A 351 13.67 -20.50 -1.43
C ALA A 351 13.47 -19.40 -2.49
N ALA A 352 14.24 -19.42 -3.56
CA ALA A 352 14.15 -18.40 -4.61
C ALA A 352 14.14 -19.02 -6.02
N VAL A 353 13.51 -18.31 -6.94
CA VAL A 353 13.58 -18.65 -8.36
C VAL A 353 15.02 -18.47 -8.85
N VAL A 354 15.62 -17.34 -8.52
CA VAL A 354 17.03 -17.04 -8.84
C VAL A 354 17.87 -17.13 -7.56
N PRO A 355 18.90 -17.95 -7.51
CA PRO A 355 19.51 -18.74 -8.60
C PRO A 355 19.02 -20.19 -8.72
N ASP A 356 18.06 -20.64 -7.90
CA ASP A 356 17.82 -22.08 -7.66
C ASP A 356 17.11 -22.81 -8.81
N LEU A 357 16.33 -22.12 -9.64
CA LEU A 357 15.53 -22.70 -10.72
C LEU A 357 15.74 -22.08 -12.09
N ALA A 358 16.10 -20.80 -12.16
CA ALA A 358 16.20 -20.03 -13.40
C ALA A 358 17.23 -18.90 -13.27
N ILE A 359 17.63 -18.35 -14.41
CA ILE A 359 18.36 -17.08 -14.46
C ILE A 359 17.37 -15.91 -14.39
N GLU A 360 17.86 -14.72 -14.06
CA GLU A 360 17.01 -13.52 -13.88
C GLU A 360 16.13 -13.22 -15.10
N GLN A 361 16.68 -13.31 -16.32
CA GLN A 361 15.94 -13.04 -17.57
C GLN A 361 14.76 -14.01 -17.76
N GLU A 362 14.95 -15.30 -17.46
CA GLU A 362 13.88 -16.31 -17.53
C GLU A 362 12.83 -16.10 -16.45
N SER A 363 13.29 -15.79 -15.22
CA SER A 363 12.43 -15.48 -14.09
C SER A 363 11.52 -14.29 -14.37
N MET A 364 12.04 -13.22 -15.00
CA MET A 364 11.25 -12.05 -15.38
C MET A 364 10.29 -12.31 -16.53
N ALA A 365 10.67 -13.16 -17.49
CA ALA A 365 9.86 -13.45 -18.66
C ALA A 365 8.67 -14.39 -18.38
N ASP A 366 8.79 -15.29 -17.39
CA ASP A 366 7.79 -16.31 -17.07
C ASP A 366 7.68 -16.51 -15.54
N ALA A 367 7.43 -15.40 -14.84
CA ALA A 367 7.49 -15.33 -13.39
C ALA A 367 6.47 -16.27 -12.71
N ALA A 368 5.25 -16.36 -13.24
CA ALA A 368 4.19 -17.20 -12.68
C ALA A 368 4.58 -18.69 -12.70
N ASN A 369 5.01 -19.21 -13.86
CA ASN A 369 5.42 -20.59 -14.00
C ASN A 369 6.69 -20.90 -13.16
N CYS A 370 7.62 -19.96 -13.08
CA CYS A 370 8.81 -20.12 -12.22
C CYS A 370 8.42 -20.23 -10.76
N LEU A 371 7.50 -19.39 -10.29
CA LEU A 371 7.02 -19.40 -8.91
C LEU A 371 6.21 -20.67 -8.59
N GLU A 372 5.36 -21.12 -9.52
CA GLU A 372 4.64 -22.40 -9.41
C GLU A 372 5.61 -23.57 -9.25
N ARG A 373 6.64 -23.65 -10.10
CA ARG A 373 7.68 -24.69 -10.02
C ARG A 373 8.46 -24.64 -8.70
N LEU A 374 8.76 -23.44 -8.20
CA LEU A 374 9.41 -23.24 -6.91
C LEU A 374 8.55 -23.77 -5.77
N ALA A 375 7.28 -23.38 -5.73
CA ALA A 375 6.32 -23.85 -4.72
C ALA A 375 6.13 -25.36 -4.74
N LYS A 376 6.03 -25.97 -5.93
CA LYS A 376 5.96 -27.42 -6.11
C LYS A 376 7.21 -28.16 -5.61
N ARG A 377 8.40 -27.60 -5.85
CA ARG A 377 9.65 -28.18 -5.37
C ARG A 377 9.71 -28.12 -3.85
N LEU A 378 9.46 -26.94 -3.29
CA LEU A 378 9.44 -26.74 -1.85
C LEU A 378 8.46 -27.67 -1.14
N ALA A 379 7.25 -27.81 -1.68
CA ALA A 379 6.22 -28.69 -1.12
C ALA A 379 6.69 -30.15 -1.01
N LYS A 380 7.51 -30.64 -1.95
CA LYS A 380 8.08 -31.98 -1.92
C LYS A 380 9.23 -32.14 -0.93
N ASP A 381 9.97 -31.05 -0.67
CA ASP A 381 11.12 -31.04 0.23
C ASP A 381 10.70 -30.94 1.71
N LEU A 382 9.47 -30.47 1.98
CA LEU A 382 8.91 -30.41 3.30
C LEU A 382 8.33 -31.79 3.73
N PRO A 383 8.60 -32.21 4.96
CA PRO A 383 8.09 -33.50 5.43
C PRO A 383 6.55 -33.52 5.43
N PRO A 384 5.93 -34.66 5.16
CA PRO A 384 4.51 -34.85 5.46
C PRO A 384 4.29 -34.69 6.95
N SER A 385 3.16 -34.08 7.35
CA SER A 385 2.76 -33.90 8.76
C SER A 385 2.65 -35.20 9.52
#